data_9b60863891c66bd68ba26f4b25288c2d
#
_entry.id   9b60863891c66bd68ba26f4b25288c2d
#
_cell.length_a   1.000
_cell.length_b   1.000
_cell.length_c   1.000
_cell.angle_alpha   90.00
_cell.angle_beta   90.00
_cell.angle_gamma   90.00
#
_symmetry.space_group_name_H-M   'P 1'
#
loop_
_entity.id
_entity.type
_entity.pdbx_description
1 polymer ?
#
loop_
_entity_poly.entity_id
_entity_poly.type
_entity_poly.pdbx_seq_one_letter_code
_entity_poly.pdbx_strand_id
1 'polypeptide(L)'
;MLEQPITPEKTELIRLHAATCFSMTQFINGHHCPKLAHLIVHQLSHLVAYPDLEQVSASREMYLQLLEHWQKVTAFLLEQQNARETPSKYH
;
A
#
# COMPACT_ATOMS: atom_id res chain seq x y z
N MET A 1 -5.22 -36.04 2.92
CA MET A 1 -5.08 -34.73 3.01
C MET A 1 -5.32 -34.01 1.80
N LEU A 2 -6.02 -33.06 1.91
CA LEU A 2 -6.49 -32.49 0.78
C LEU A 2 -6.03 -31.16 0.56
N GLU A 3 -4.76 -30.89 0.78
CA GLU A 3 -4.25 -29.64 0.53
C GLU A 3 -4.15 -29.37 -0.89
N GLN A 4 -4.72 -28.31 -1.35
CA GLN A 4 -4.55 -27.91 -2.70
C GLN A 4 -3.19 -27.28 -2.86
N PRO A 5 -2.51 -27.58 -3.95
CA PRO A 5 -1.23 -26.95 -4.17
C PRO A 5 -1.44 -25.46 -4.38
N ILE A 6 -0.62 -24.69 -3.74
CA ILE A 6 -0.65 -23.26 -3.89
C ILE A 6 0.18 -22.91 -5.09
N THR A 7 -0.42 -22.23 -6.05
CA THR A 7 0.33 -21.82 -7.22
C THR A 7 1.32 -20.74 -6.86
N PRO A 8 2.40 -20.57 -7.62
CA PRO A 8 3.34 -19.49 -7.34
C PRO A 8 2.69 -18.13 -7.34
N GLU A 9 1.71 -17.92 -8.21
CA GLU A 9 1.04 -16.63 -8.25
C GLU A 9 0.27 -16.38 -6.98
N LYS A 10 -0.39 -17.43 -6.46
CA LYS A 10 -1.15 -17.28 -5.25
C LYS A 10 -0.24 -17.04 -4.06
N THR A 11 0.91 -17.69 -4.05
CA THR A 11 1.88 -17.49 -3.00
C THR A 11 2.38 -16.06 -3.00
N GLU A 12 2.65 -15.51 -4.19
CA GLU A 12 3.10 -14.14 -4.28
C GLU A 12 2.02 -13.17 -3.82
N LEU A 13 0.77 -13.47 -4.17
CA LEU A 13 -0.32 -12.61 -3.74
C LEU A 13 -0.41 -12.58 -2.22
N ILE A 14 -0.29 -13.73 -1.59
CA ILE A 14 -0.35 -13.81 -0.13
C ILE A 14 0.81 -13.05 0.48
N ARG A 15 2.00 -13.20 -0.07
CA ARG A 15 3.16 -12.49 0.45
C ARG A 15 3.01 -10.99 0.30
N LEU A 16 2.52 -10.56 -0.85
CA LEU A 16 2.34 -9.14 -1.09
C LEU A 16 1.30 -8.57 -0.15
N HIS A 17 0.23 -9.31 0.07
CA HIS A 17 -0.80 -8.89 1.01
C HIS A 17 -0.21 -8.73 2.40
N ALA A 18 0.55 -9.72 2.85
CA ALA A 18 1.13 -9.69 4.18
C ALA A 18 2.12 -8.53 4.30
N ALA A 19 2.94 -8.32 3.28
CA ALA A 19 3.90 -7.22 3.31
C ALA A 19 3.19 -5.88 3.36
N THR A 20 2.09 -5.76 2.64
CA THR A 20 1.33 -4.52 2.64
C THR A 20 0.74 -4.26 4.02
N CYS A 21 0.18 -5.28 4.65
CA CYS A 21 -0.37 -5.12 5.98
C CYS A 21 0.71 -4.75 6.97
N PHE A 22 1.89 -5.34 6.84
CA PHE A 22 3.00 -5.02 7.72
C PHE A 22 3.42 -3.56 7.55
N SER A 23 3.50 -3.10 6.30
CA SER A 23 3.86 -1.70 6.05
C SER A 23 2.83 -0.75 6.64
N MET A 24 1.55 -1.07 6.50
CA MET A 24 0.51 -0.25 7.08
C MET A 24 0.61 -0.22 8.60
N THR A 25 0.91 -1.36 9.20
CA THR A 25 1.05 -1.43 10.65
C THR A 25 2.20 -0.58 11.11
N GLN A 26 3.32 -0.61 10.41
CA GLN A 26 4.45 0.23 10.77
C GLN A 26 4.09 1.71 10.68
N PHE A 27 3.34 2.09 9.65
CA PHE A 27 2.92 3.46 9.50
C PHE A 27 2.06 3.90 10.69
N ILE A 28 1.10 3.04 11.05
CA ILE A 28 0.20 3.36 12.14
C ILE A 28 0.95 3.46 13.46
N ASN A 29 2.00 2.66 13.62
CA ASN A 29 2.76 2.66 14.87
C ASN A 29 3.74 3.81 14.97
N GLY A 30 3.69 4.76 14.07
CA GLY A 30 4.47 5.97 14.26
C GLY A 30 5.51 6.26 13.19
N HIS A 31 5.66 5.39 12.22
CA HIS A 31 6.62 5.62 11.16
C HIS A 31 5.96 6.37 10.01
N HIS A 32 5.56 7.61 10.28
CA HIS A 32 4.79 8.38 9.31
C HIS A 32 5.72 9.01 8.28
N CYS A 33 6.36 8.19 7.51
CA CYS A 33 7.34 8.63 6.55
C CYS A 33 6.74 8.60 5.16
N PRO A 34 6.93 9.64 4.34
CA PRO A 34 6.37 9.62 2.99
C PRO A 34 6.86 8.43 2.17
N LYS A 35 8.08 7.98 2.39
CA LYS A 35 8.59 6.83 1.66
C LYS A 35 7.80 5.58 2.01
N LEU A 36 7.45 5.41 3.27
CA LEU A 36 6.67 4.25 3.67
C LEU A 36 5.27 4.31 3.09
N ALA A 37 4.66 5.50 3.11
CA ALA A 37 3.35 5.66 2.50
C ALA A 37 3.40 5.35 1.00
N HIS A 38 4.46 5.81 0.35
CA HIS A 38 4.63 5.54 -1.08
C HIS A 38 4.78 4.05 -1.34
N LEU A 39 5.50 3.36 -0.48
CA LEU A 39 5.64 1.91 -0.59
C LEU A 39 4.28 1.24 -0.47
N ILE A 40 3.46 1.68 0.46
CA ILE A 40 2.13 1.12 0.62
C ILE A 40 1.30 1.32 -0.65
N VAL A 41 1.37 2.50 -1.24
CA VAL A 41 0.67 2.76 -2.49
C VAL A 41 1.16 1.80 -3.57
N HIS A 42 2.46 1.61 -3.65
CA HIS A 42 3.05 0.71 -4.64
C HIS A 42 2.57 -0.72 -4.44
N GLN A 43 2.57 -1.18 -3.19
CA GLN A 43 2.12 -2.53 -2.88
C GLN A 43 0.64 -2.71 -3.19
N LEU A 44 -0.18 -1.72 -2.85
CA LEU A 44 -1.60 -1.81 -3.15
C LEU A 44 -1.86 -1.80 -4.65
N SER A 45 -1.08 -1.03 -5.39
CA SER A 45 -1.22 -1.01 -6.85
C SER A 45 -0.96 -2.39 -7.43
N HIS A 46 0.05 -3.07 -6.91
CA HIS A 46 0.33 -4.43 -7.36
C HIS A 46 -0.78 -5.39 -7.01
N LEU A 47 -1.35 -5.25 -5.80
CA LEU A 47 -2.43 -6.12 -5.38
C LEU A 47 -3.65 -5.96 -6.29
N VAL A 48 -3.99 -4.72 -6.62
CA VAL A 48 -5.15 -4.47 -7.47
C VAL A 48 -4.94 -5.07 -8.84
N ALA A 49 -3.71 -5.13 -9.31
CA ALA A 49 -3.41 -5.61 -10.65
C ALA A 49 -3.36 -7.13 -10.74
N TYR A 50 -3.41 -7.84 -9.63
CA TYR A 50 -3.27 -9.29 -9.66
C TYR A 50 -4.51 -9.93 -10.30
N PRO A 51 -4.32 -10.82 -11.26
CA PRO A 51 -5.49 -11.41 -11.94
C PRO A 51 -6.37 -12.25 -11.02
N ASP A 52 -5.76 -12.95 -10.08
CA ASP A 52 -6.53 -13.82 -9.20
C ASP A 52 -7.49 -13.06 -8.32
N LEU A 53 -7.30 -11.77 -8.17
CA LEU A 53 -8.18 -10.98 -7.34
C LEU A 53 -9.58 -10.89 -7.92
N GLU A 54 -9.72 -11.15 -9.20
CA GLU A 54 -11.03 -11.10 -9.81
C GLU A 54 -11.98 -12.13 -9.26
N GLN A 55 -11.43 -13.21 -8.72
CA GLN A 55 -12.26 -14.25 -8.14
C GLN A 55 -12.87 -13.81 -6.83
N VAL A 56 -12.34 -12.75 -6.23
CA VAL A 56 -12.89 -12.24 -4.99
C VAL A 56 -13.14 -10.76 -5.21
N SER A 57 -14.27 -10.44 -5.79
CA SER A 57 -14.54 -9.08 -6.21
C SER A 57 -14.55 -8.10 -5.04
N ALA A 58 -15.00 -8.57 -3.87
CA ALA A 58 -15.01 -7.69 -2.71
C ALA A 58 -13.61 -7.25 -2.33
N SER A 59 -12.63 -8.13 -2.52
CA SER A 59 -11.26 -7.77 -2.17
C SER A 59 -10.71 -6.71 -3.09
N ARG A 60 -11.03 -6.80 -4.39
CA ARG A 60 -10.54 -5.79 -5.30
C ARG A 60 -11.09 -4.42 -4.95
N GLU A 61 -12.36 -4.35 -4.64
CA GLU A 61 -12.97 -3.09 -4.30
C GLU A 61 -12.35 -2.52 -3.04
N MET A 62 -12.10 -3.39 -2.05
CA MET A 62 -11.46 -2.95 -0.83
C MET A 62 -10.06 -2.40 -1.12
N TYR A 63 -9.31 -3.11 -1.93
CA TYR A 63 -7.96 -2.65 -2.25
C TYR A 63 -7.97 -1.33 -3.01
N LEU A 64 -8.95 -1.14 -3.89
CA LEU A 64 -9.07 0.11 -4.61
C LEU A 64 -9.34 1.28 -3.66
N GLN A 65 -10.21 1.05 -2.69
CA GLN A 65 -10.48 2.10 -1.71
C GLN A 65 -9.26 2.39 -0.85
N LEU A 66 -8.55 1.35 -0.46
CA LEU A 66 -7.32 1.54 0.29
C LEU A 66 -6.28 2.29 -0.53
N LEU A 67 -6.16 1.95 -1.80
CA LEU A 67 -5.22 2.60 -2.68
C LEU A 67 -5.52 4.09 -2.77
N GLU A 68 -6.78 4.43 -2.96
CA GLU A 68 -7.16 5.82 -3.04
C GLU A 68 -6.83 6.56 -1.76
N HIS A 69 -7.12 5.94 -0.62
CA HIS A 69 -6.84 6.55 0.66
C HIS A 69 -5.34 6.80 0.83
N TRP A 70 -4.53 5.80 0.53
CA TRP A 70 -3.10 5.93 0.75
C TRP A 70 -2.43 6.85 -0.24
N GLN A 71 -3.01 7.01 -1.44
CA GLN A 71 -2.53 8.01 -2.36
C GLN A 71 -2.73 9.41 -1.78
N LYS A 72 -3.86 9.63 -1.13
CA LYS A 72 -4.10 10.92 -0.50
C LYS A 72 -3.18 11.15 0.69
N VAL A 73 -2.96 10.12 1.47
CA VAL A 73 -2.03 10.23 2.60
C VAL A 73 -0.64 10.57 2.10
N THR A 74 -0.19 9.89 1.05
CA THR A 74 1.13 10.13 0.51
C THR A 74 1.26 11.56 0.02
N ALA A 75 0.28 12.05 -0.71
CA ALA A 75 0.31 13.41 -1.22
C ALA A 75 0.37 14.43 -0.08
N PHE A 76 -0.41 14.18 0.97
CA PHE A 76 -0.43 15.08 2.10
C PHE A 76 0.93 15.13 2.79
N LEU A 77 1.54 13.97 2.97
CA LEU A 77 2.84 13.91 3.63
C LEU A 77 3.93 14.58 2.79
N LEU A 78 3.86 14.39 1.49
CA LEU A 78 4.84 15.03 0.62
C LEU A 78 4.69 16.54 0.65
N GLU A 79 3.46 17.02 0.69
CA GLU A 79 3.25 18.45 0.80
C GLU A 79 3.80 19.00 2.10
N GLN A 80 3.62 18.28 3.18
CA GLN A 80 4.16 18.71 4.45
C GLN A 80 5.67 18.72 4.45
N GLN A 81 6.27 17.74 3.82
CA GLN A 81 7.71 17.69 3.72
C GLN A 81 8.24 18.87 2.91
N ASN A 82 7.59 19.16 1.80
CA ASN A 82 8.01 20.29 0.97
C ASN A 82 7.85 21.60 1.71
N ALA A 83 6.78 21.74 2.48
CA ALA A 83 6.57 22.96 3.24
C ALA A 83 7.64 23.16 4.28
N ARG A 84 8.13 22.08 4.86
CA ARG A 84 9.22 22.20 5.83
C ARG A 84 10.51 22.59 5.19
N GLU A 85 10.74 22.12 3.97
CA GLU A 85 12.01 22.36 3.32
C GLU A 85 12.07 23.69 2.65
N THR A 86 10.93 24.25 2.24
CA THR A 86 10.97 25.47 1.48
C THR A 86 10.86 26.75 2.27
N PRO A 87 10.38 26.78 3.53
CA PRO A 87 10.16 28.08 4.17
C PRO A 87 11.40 28.94 4.27
N SER A 88 12.54 28.31 4.40
CA SER A 88 13.73 29.09 4.54
C SER A 88 14.03 29.92 3.33
N LYS A 89 13.44 29.60 2.20
CA LYS A 89 13.71 30.39 1.00
C LYS A 89 13.07 31.75 1.05
N TYR A 90 12.16 31.95 1.93
CA TYR A 90 11.44 33.20 1.93
C TYR A 90 11.90 34.17 2.98
N HIS A 91 13.01 33.94 3.53
CA HIS A 91 13.56 34.84 4.54
C HIS A 91 14.53 35.83 4.03
#